data_1ad4414e119188ee4fa440593189cef9
#
_entry.id   1ad4414e119188ee4fa440593189cef9
#
_cell.length_a   1.000
_cell.length_b   1.000
_cell.length_c   1.000
_cell.angle_alpha   90.00
_cell.angle_beta   90.00
_cell.angle_gamma   90.00
#
_symmetry.space_group_name_H-M   'P 1'
#
loop_
_entity.id
_entity.type
_entity.pdbx_description
1 polymer ?
#
loop_
_entity_poly.entity_id
_entity_poly.type
_entity_poly.pdbx_seq_one_letter_code
_entity_poly.pdbx_strand_id
1 'polypeptide(L)'
;MINCIYSVIGIKLSLIGLNHKFFNTSIPTTVIVLKKNRTNRDVYFIDASKEFDKGKNQNIMTDAHIEKILNAYKSREDMDKFAHLASFEEIVENDYNLNIPRYVDTFEKEEVEPLTEIVAKINQTNATIESQTASLLDMLGQLHGTTKEADEELKAFVEAFKG
;
A
#
# COMPACT_ATOMS: atom_id res chain seq x y z
N MET A 1 24.93 -5.98 -13.73
CA MET A 1 25.42 -6.20 -12.35
C MET A 1 24.82 -7.46 -11.70
N ILE A 2 23.56 -7.78 -11.95
CA ILE A 2 22.86 -8.97 -11.39
C ILE A 2 23.41 -10.29 -11.95
N ASN A 3 23.79 -10.34 -13.23
CA ASN A 3 24.41 -11.52 -13.84
C ASN A 3 25.69 -12.00 -13.12
N CYS A 4 26.38 -11.14 -12.40
CA CYS A 4 27.59 -11.49 -11.67
C CYS A 4 27.30 -12.31 -10.40
N ILE A 5 26.12 -12.14 -9.80
CA ILE A 5 25.70 -12.87 -8.59
C ILE A 5 25.37 -14.34 -8.92
N TYR A 6 24.84 -14.61 -10.12
CA TYR A 6 24.49 -15.96 -10.55
C TYR A 6 25.66 -16.81 -11.03
N SER A 7 26.78 -16.17 -11.41
CA SER A 7 27.98 -16.89 -11.83
C SER A 7 28.81 -17.44 -10.68
N VAL A 8 28.54 -17.00 -9.45
CA VAL A 8 29.22 -17.51 -8.26
C VAL A 8 28.59 -18.84 -7.87
N ILE A 9 29.21 -19.93 -8.28
CA ILE A 9 28.84 -21.30 -7.93
C ILE A 9 28.71 -21.43 -6.40
N GLY A 10 27.51 -21.77 -5.92
CA GLY A 10 27.28 -22.14 -4.53
C GLY A 10 26.62 -21.08 -3.61
N ILE A 11 25.95 -20.05 -4.13
CA ILE A 11 25.23 -19.10 -3.30
C ILE A 11 23.71 -19.37 -3.34
N LYS A 12 23.12 -19.56 -2.16
CA LYS A 12 21.65 -19.64 -1.97
C LYS A 12 21.12 -18.23 -1.76
N LEU A 13 20.19 -17.80 -2.61
CA LEU A 13 19.58 -16.49 -2.53
C LEU A 13 18.16 -16.61 -1.94
N SER A 14 17.82 -15.75 -1.03
CA SER A 14 16.44 -15.52 -0.60
C SER A 14 16.23 -14.03 -0.46
N LEU A 15 15.10 -13.55 -0.97
CA LEU A 15 14.67 -12.16 -0.85
C LEU A 15 13.44 -12.09 0.04
N ILE A 16 13.47 -11.23 1.03
CA ILE A 16 12.38 -11.02 1.99
C ILE A 16 11.99 -9.55 1.93
N GLY A 17 10.80 -9.27 1.42
CA GLY A 17 10.22 -7.93 1.42
C GLY A 17 9.59 -7.62 2.78
N LEU A 18 9.90 -6.49 3.36
CA LEU A 18 9.41 -6.03 4.65
C LEU A 18 8.83 -4.62 4.52
N ASN A 19 7.64 -4.41 5.01
CA ASN A 19 7.02 -3.08 5.10
C ASN A 19 7.12 -2.52 6.53
N HIS A 20 8.33 -2.51 7.07
CA HIS A 20 8.62 -2.00 8.41
C HIS A 20 9.36 -0.67 8.31
N LYS A 21 8.94 0.32 9.13
CA LYS A 21 9.65 1.59 9.21
C LYS A 21 11.00 1.41 9.87
N PHE A 22 12.04 1.44 9.05
CA PHE A 22 13.41 1.49 9.56
C PHE A 22 13.73 2.93 9.97
N PHE A 23 13.96 3.19 11.27
CA PHE A 23 14.36 4.49 11.80
C PHE A 23 13.65 5.71 11.16
N ASN A 24 12.37 5.90 11.43
CA ASN A 24 11.60 7.06 10.99
C ASN A 24 11.35 7.20 9.49
N THR A 25 11.62 6.20 8.68
CA THR A 25 11.27 6.18 7.26
C THR A 25 10.13 5.20 6.99
N SER A 26 9.25 5.54 6.04
CA SER A 26 8.17 4.65 5.57
C SER A 26 8.56 3.87 4.30
N ILE A 27 9.87 3.69 4.06
CA ILE A 27 10.37 3.03 2.87
C ILE A 27 10.35 1.52 3.11
N PRO A 28 9.73 0.73 2.21
CA PRO A 28 9.84 -0.73 2.24
C PRO A 28 11.29 -1.17 2.13
N THR A 29 11.67 -2.15 2.91
CA THR A 29 13.04 -2.70 2.90
C THR A 29 13.04 -4.12 2.39
N THR A 30 14.13 -4.53 1.73
CA THR A 30 14.35 -5.90 1.28
C THR A 30 15.57 -6.48 1.94
N VAL A 31 15.42 -7.62 2.59
CA VAL A 31 16.51 -8.38 3.17
C VAL A 31 16.99 -9.43 2.16
N ILE A 32 18.27 -9.41 1.81
CA ILE A 32 18.88 -10.36 0.90
C ILE A 32 19.72 -11.34 1.72
N VAL A 33 19.37 -12.61 1.68
CA VAL A 33 20.11 -13.67 2.37
C VAL A 33 20.90 -14.48 1.37
N LEU A 34 22.22 -14.45 1.49
CA LEU A 34 23.15 -15.19 0.65
C LEU A 34 23.81 -16.31 1.47
N LYS A 35 23.72 -17.55 0.98
CA LYS A 35 24.29 -18.72 1.64
C LYS A 35 25.22 -19.49 0.68
N LYS A 36 26.43 -19.79 1.11
CA LYS A 36 27.41 -20.59 0.34
C LYS A 36 27.04 -22.08 0.31
N ASN A 37 27.73 -22.84 -0.54
CA ASN A 37 27.62 -24.30 -0.69
C ASN A 37 26.24 -24.79 -1.13
N ARG A 38 25.78 -24.23 -2.21
CA ARG A 38 24.48 -24.52 -2.82
C ARG A 38 24.62 -25.58 -3.92
N THR A 39 23.63 -26.48 -4.01
CA THR A 39 23.55 -27.50 -5.05
C THR A 39 22.57 -27.12 -6.17
N ASN A 40 21.58 -26.26 -5.88
CA ASN A 40 20.60 -25.78 -6.85
C ASN A 40 20.67 -24.25 -7.02
N ARG A 41 20.02 -23.71 -8.04
CA ARG A 41 20.02 -22.28 -8.39
C ARG A 41 18.71 -21.55 -8.04
N ASP A 42 17.80 -22.22 -7.35
CA ASP A 42 16.49 -21.65 -7.04
C ASP A 42 16.61 -20.45 -6.10
N VAL A 43 15.71 -19.50 -6.28
CA VAL A 43 15.61 -18.32 -5.45
C VAL A 43 14.32 -18.41 -4.64
N TYR A 44 14.39 -18.19 -3.34
CA TYR A 44 13.21 -18.17 -2.50
C TYR A 44 12.81 -16.75 -2.19
N PHE A 45 11.59 -16.39 -2.56
CA PHE A 45 10.98 -15.10 -2.32
C PHE A 45 10.01 -15.19 -1.15
N ILE A 46 10.05 -14.21 -0.27
CA ILE A 46 9.07 -14.04 0.81
C ILE A 46 8.57 -12.60 0.75
N ASP A 47 7.29 -12.41 0.64
CA ASP A 47 6.65 -11.10 0.78
C ASP A 47 6.00 -10.98 2.17
N ALA A 48 6.72 -10.39 3.09
CA ALA A 48 6.23 -10.08 4.43
C ALA A 48 5.78 -8.62 4.56
N SER A 49 5.44 -7.97 3.46
CA SER A 49 5.02 -6.56 3.44
C SER A 49 3.72 -6.31 4.24
N LYS A 50 2.91 -7.33 4.46
CA LYS A 50 1.67 -7.28 5.23
C LYS A 50 1.82 -7.79 6.68
N GLU A 51 2.98 -8.35 7.03
CA GLU A 51 3.24 -8.94 8.35
C GLU A 51 3.68 -7.87 9.35
N PHE A 52 2.74 -7.06 9.81
CA PHE A 52 2.95 -6.05 10.84
C PHE A 52 1.63 -5.63 11.50
N ASP A 53 1.72 -5.15 12.73
CA ASP A 53 0.63 -4.46 13.42
C ASP A 53 0.78 -2.95 13.24
N LYS A 54 -0.35 -2.26 13.01
CA LYS A 54 -0.37 -0.79 12.94
C LYS A 54 -0.24 -0.19 14.33
N GLY A 55 0.92 0.36 14.65
CA GLY A 55 1.11 1.18 15.85
C GLY A 55 0.74 2.64 15.64
N LYS A 56 0.72 3.43 16.71
CA LYS A 56 0.37 4.86 16.66
C LYS A 56 1.24 5.69 15.71
N ASN A 57 2.53 5.43 15.67
CA ASN A 57 3.51 6.21 14.91
C ASN A 57 4.29 5.39 13.89
N GLN A 58 4.28 4.07 14.01
CA GLN A 58 5.03 3.16 13.14
C GLN A 58 4.39 1.77 13.13
N ASN A 59 4.68 1.00 12.09
CA ASN A 59 4.34 -0.42 12.03
C ASN A 59 5.23 -1.20 13.01
N ILE A 60 4.65 -2.19 13.68
CA ILE A 60 5.33 -3.02 14.67
C ILE A 60 5.34 -4.46 14.16
N MET A 61 6.52 -5.06 14.08
CA MET A 61 6.67 -6.48 13.79
C MET A 61 6.76 -7.25 15.11
N THR A 62 5.80 -8.13 15.35
CA THR A 62 5.75 -8.97 16.56
C THR A 62 6.57 -10.24 16.38
N ASP A 63 6.85 -10.95 17.48
CA ASP A 63 7.56 -12.23 17.44
C ASP A 63 6.83 -13.26 16.59
N ALA A 64 5.49 -13.24 16.57
CA ALA A 64 4.68 -14.13 15.73
C ALA A 64 4.92 -13.88 14.22
N HIS A 65 5.04 -12.61 13.79
CA HIS A 65 5.38 -12.27 12.42
C HIS A 65 6.78 -12.74 12.06
N ILE A 66 7.74 -12.56 12.97
CA ILE A 66 9.12 -13.02 12.78
C ILE A 66 9.18 -14.55 12.68
N GLU A 67 8.47 -15.26 13.54
CA GLU A 67 8.41 -16.74 13.51
C GLU A 67 7.80 -17.24 12.20
N LYS A 68 6.73 -16.61 11.70
CA LYS A 68 6.13 -16.94 10.40
C LYS A 68 7.14 -16.83 9.26
N ILE A 69 7.88 -15.72 9.20
CA ILE A 69 8.93 -15.50 8.21
C ILE A 69 10.05 -16.54 8.34
N LEU A 70 10.50 -16.82 9.57
CA LEU A 70 11.55 -17.79 9.82
C LEU A 70 11.13 -19.22 9.47
N ASN A 71 9.87 -19.59 9.72
CA ASN A 71 9.34 -20.90 9.38
C ASN A 71 9.26 -21.07 7.85
N ALA A 72 8.73 -20.09 7.12
CA ALA A 72 8.74 -20.08 5.66
C ALA A 72 10.16 -20.18 5.10
N TYR A 73 11.10 -19.39 5.65
CA TYR A 73 12.50 -19.44 5.22
C TYR A 73 13.16 -20.82 5.44
N LYS A 74 12.77 -21.55 6.50
CA LYS A 74 13.29 -22.88 6.81
C LYS A 74 12.65 -23.96 5.97
N SER A 75 11.32 -23.96 5.81
CA SER A 75 10.58 -24.95 5.02
C SER A 75 10.85 -24.81 3.53
N ARG A 76 10.97 -23.58 3.03
CA ARG A 76 11.11 -23.25 1.60
C ARG A 76 9.98 -23.82 0.75
N GLU A 77 8.82 -23.88 1.29
CA GLU A 77 7.60 -24.32 0.63
C GLU A 77 6.86 -23.12 0.07
N ASP A 78 6.16 -23.31 -1.04
CA ASP A 78 5.30 -22.29 -1.60
C ASP A 78 4.11 -22.04 -0.67
N MET A 79 3.88 -20.76 -0.38
CA MET A 79 2.77 -20.30 0.46
C MET A 79 1.99 -19.23 -0.31
N ASP A 80 0.72 -19.46 -0.51
CA ASP A 80 -0.14 -18.54 -1.25
C ASP A 80 -0.02 -17.11 -0.69
N LYS A 81 0.19 -16.15 -1.60
CA LYS A 81 0.32 -14.70 -1.31
C LYS A 81 1.42 -14.33 -0.31
N PHE A 82 2.32 -15.24 0.02
CA PHE A 82 3.34 -15.01 1.02
C PHE A 82 4.74 -15.42 0.59
N ALA A 83 4.92 -16.61 0.00
CA ALA A 83 6.25 -17.08 -0.36
C ALA A 83 6.23 -17.99 -1.59
N HIS A 84 7.28 -17.90 -2.42
CA HIS A 84 7.45 -18.69 -3.63
C HIS A 84 8.90 -19.14 -3.83
N LEU A 85 9.08 -20.41 -4.20
CA LEU A 85 10.37 -20.98 -4.57
C LEU A 85 10.53 -20.96 -6.09
N ALA A 86 11.04 -19.86 -6.62
CA ALA A 86 11.26 -19.72 -8.04
C ALA A 86 12.44 -20.60 -8.53
N SER A 87 12.20 -21.38 -9.58
CA SER A 87 13.25 -22.13 -10.26
C SER A 87 14.20 -21.21 -11.02
N PHE A 88 15.36 -21.73 -11.39
CA PHE A 88 16.30 -20.93 -12.19
C PHE A 88 15.73 -20.60 -13.57
N GLU A 89 14.98 -21.52 -14.17
CA GLU A 89 14.31 -21.34 -15.45
C GLU A 89 13.30 -20.19 -15.38
N GLU A 90 12.49 -20.14 -14.34
CA GLU A 90 11.54 -19.06 -14.09
C GLU A 90 12.24 -17.70 -13.92
N ILE A 91 13.40 -17.68 -13.28
CA ILE A 91 14.21 -16.46 -13.15
C ILE A 91 14.73 -16.00 -14.53
N VAL A 92 15.14 -16.92 -15.39
CA VAL A 92 15.57 -16.61 -16.76
C VAL A 92 14.41 -16.07 -17.59
N GLU A 93 13.23 -16.69 -17.54
CA GLU A 93 12.02 -16.24 -18.22
C GLU A 93 11.59 -14.83 -17.80
N ASN A 94 11.86 -14.46 -16.57
CA ASN A 94 11.64 -13.11 -16.04
C ASN A 94 12.82 -12.14 -16.28
N ASP A 95 13.72 -12.43 -17.24
CA ASP A 95 14.88 -11.58 -17.56
C ASP A 95 15.77 -11.28 -16.35
N TYR A 96 15.94 -12.26 -15.45
CA TYR A 96 16.66 -12.09 -14.17
C TYR A 96 16.13 -10.94 -13.29
N ASN A 97 14.90 -10.56 -13.47
CA ASN A 97 14.26 -9.54 -12.64
C ASN A 97 13.84 -10.18 -11.31
N LEU A 98 14.43 -9.73 -10.21
CA LEU A 98 14.19 -10.25 -8.85
C LEU A 98 13.17 -9.40 -8.06
N ASN A 99 12.27 -8.71 -8.73
CA ASN A 99 11.21 -7.97 -8.07
C ASN A 99 10.19 -8.92 -7.44
N ILE A 100 10.05 -8.88 -6.12
CA ILE A 100 9.23 -9.83 -5.33
C ILE A 100 7.79 -9.97 -5.87
N PRO A 101 7.05 -8.89 -6.22
CA PRO A 101 5.70 -9.00 -6.77
C PRO A 101 5.55 -9.80 -8.07
N ARG A 102 6.66 -10.11 -8.76
CA ARG A 102 6.61 -11.01 -9.93
C ARG A 102 6.49 -12.48 -9.57
N TYR A 103 6.92 -12.84 -8.36
CA TYR A 103 6.99 -14.22 -7.87
C TYR A 103 5.97 -14.50 -6.79
N VAL A 104 5.61 -13.48 -6.02
CA VAL A 104 4.60 -13.58 -4.96
C VAL A 104 3.50 -12.58 -5.27
N ASP A 105 2.37 -13.09 -5.78
CA ASP A 105 1.19 -12.27 -6.05
C ASP A 105 0.42 -12.02 -4.77
N THR A 106 0.65 -10.86 -4.17
CA THR A 106 -0.08 -10.40 -2.98
C THR A 106 -1.33 -9.60 -3.32
N PHE A 107 -1.73 -9.56 -4.59
CA PHE A 107 -2.91 -8.84 -5.03
C PHE A 107 -4.17 -9.46 -4.43
N GLU A 108 -4.86 -8.69 -3.61
CA GLU A 108 -6.22 -8.98 -3.18
C GLU A 108 -7.17 -8.30 -4.15
N LYS A 109 -8.00 -9.10 -4.82
CA LYS A 109 -9.04 -8.57 -5.66
C LYS A 109 -10.00 -7.78 -4.77
N GLU A 110 -9.93 -6.46 -4.85
CA GLU A 110 -10.90 -5.61 -4.17
C GLU A 110 -12.30 -6.01 -4.62
N GLU A 111 -13.19 -6.26 -3.67
CA GLU A 111 -14.61 -6.44 -3.98
C GLU A 111 -15.10 -5.12 -4.59
N VAL A 112 -15.40 -5.16 -5.88
CA VAL A 112 -15.94 -4.00 -6.58
C VAL A 112 -17.32 -3.75 -6.03
N GLU A 113 -17.52 -2.63 -5.33
CA GLU A 113 -18.84 -2.23 -4.84
C GLU A 113 -19.82 -2.14 -6.02
N PRO A 114 -21.03 -2.67 -5.89
CA PRO A 114 -22.04 -2.55 -6.93
C PRO A 114 -22.27 -1.09 -7.32
N LEU A 115 -22.38 -0.82 -8.62
CA LEU A 115 -22.63 0.55 -9.12
C LEU A 115 -23.83 1.21 -8.46
N THR A 116 -24.84 0.43 -8.10
CA THR A 116 -26.05 0.90 -7.38
C THR A 116 -25.70 1.48 -6.00
N GLU A 117 -24.78 0.88 -5.27
CA GLU A 117 -24.33 1.40 -3.97
C GLU A 117 -23.48 2.66 -4.12
N ILE A 118 -22.62 2.69 -5.13
CA ILE A 118 -21.83 3.88 -5.45
C ILE A 118 -22.74 5.05 -5.79
N VAL A 119 -23.76 4.84 -6.63
CA VAL A 119 -24.75 5.87 -6.99
C VAL A 119 -25.54 6.33 -5.76
N ALA A 120 -25.94 5.41 -4.88
CA ALA A 120 -26.61 5.76 -3.63
C ALA A 120 -25.75 6.64 -2.72
N LYS A 121 -24.45 6.29 -2.57
CA LYS A 121 -23.49 7.11 -1.81
C LYS A 121 -23.29 8.50 -2.41
N ILE A 122 -23.19 8.59 -3.75
CA ILE A 122 -23.09 9.88 -4.46
C ILE A 122 -24.32 10.74 -4.19
N ASN A 123 -25.52 10.18 -4.33
CA ASN A 123 -26.77 10.91 -4.11
C ASN A 123 -26.88 11.38 -2.66
N GLN A 124 -26.51 10.54 -1.69
CA GLN A 124 -26.49 10.91 -0.28
C GLN A 124 -25.50 12.04 0.00
N THR A 125 -24.32 11.98 -0.60
CA THR A 125 -23.29 13.02 -0.46
C THR A 125 -23.77 14.34 -1.05
N ASN A 126 -24.39 14.31 -2.24
CA ASN A 126 -24.95 15.50 -2.88
C ASN A 126 -26.06 16.13 -2.04
N ALA A 127 -27.00 15.34 -1.51
CA ALA A 127 -28.04 15.83 -0.60
C ALA A 127 -27.44 16.47 0.67
N THR A 128 -26.34 15.91 1.20
CA THR A 128 -25.65 16.49 2.35
C THR A 128 -25.00 17.84 1.98
N ILE A 129 -24.35 17.91 0.82
CA ILE A 129 -23.73 19.15 0.30
C ILE A 129 -24.82 20.23 0.13
N GLU A 130 -25.95 19.89 -0.50
CA GLU A 130 -27.06 20.84 -0.68
C GLU A 130 -27.60 21.38 0.66
N SER A 131 -27.83 20.48 1.63
CA SER A 131 -28.27 20.85 2.98
C SER A 131 -27.27 21.75 3.71
N GLN A 132 -25.96 21.42 3.63
CA GLN A 132 -24.92 22.21 4.25
C GLN A 132 -24.73 23.57 3.56
N THR A 133 -24.84 23.61 2.24
CA THR A 133 -24.78 24.85 1.46
C THR A 133 -25.97 25.77 1.81
N ALA A 134 -27.19 25.21 1.91
CA ALA A 134 -28.35 25.97 2.33
C ALA A 134 -28.17 26.54 3.75
N SER A 135 -27.69 25.73 4.68
CA SER A 135 -27.38 26.18 6.05
C SER A 135 -26.34 27.29 6.10
N LEU A 136 -25.25 27.16 5.29
CA LEU A 136 -24.24 28.18 5.18
C LEU A 136 -24.78 29.49 4.62
N LEU A 137 -25.62 29.42 3.58
CA LEU A 137 -26.27 30.59 2.98
C LEU A 137 -27.20 31.29 3.96
N ASP A 138 -27.94 30.53 4.77
CA ASP A 138 -28.79 31.08 5.82
C ASP A 138 -27.97 31.82 6.89
N MET A 139 -26.88 31.22 7.35
CA MET A 139 -25.95 31.85 8.29
C MET A 139 -25.30 33.12 7.71
N LEU A 140 -24.84 33.07 6.46
CA LEU A 140 -24.29 34.24 5.78
C LEU A 140 -25.32 35.36 5.58
N GLY A 141 -26.61 35.00 5.33
CA GLY A 141 -27.71 35.96 5.22
C GLY A 141 -28.02 36.69 6.51
N GLN A 142 -27.60 36.14 7.67
CA GLN A 142 -27.79 36.78 9.00
C GLN A 142 -26.66 37.76 9.34
N LEU A 143 -25.55 37.74 8.58
CA LEU A 143 -24.45 38.65 8.79
C LEU A 143 -24.74 40.02 8.19
N HIS A 144 -24.22 41.05 8.82
CA HIS A 144 -24.30 42.44 8.35
C HIS A 144 -22.88 43.03 8.30
N GLY A 145 -22.58 43.72 7.23
CA GLY A 145 -21.33 44.43 7.09
C GLY A 145 -21.26 45.60 8.11
N THR A 146 -20.07 45.86 8.63
CA THR A 146 -19.82 46.99 9.54
C THR A 146 -19.87 48.34 8.83
N THR A 147 -19.70 48.35 7.49
CA THR A 147 -19.87 49.50 6.61
C THR A 147 -20.84 49.17 5.48
N LYS A 148 -21.36 50.19 4.78
CA LYS A 148 -22.27 49.96 3.66
C LYS A 148 -21.61 49.20 2.51
N GLU A 149 -20.36 49.54 2.22
CA GLU A 149 -19.55 48.85 1.21
C GLU A 149 -19.33 47.37 1.54
N ALA A 150 -19.01 47.03 2.81
CA ALA A 150 -18.85 45.66 3.24
C ALA A 150 -20.19 44.86 3.23
N ASP A 151 -21.32 45.51 3.46
CA ASP A 151 -22.65 44.89 3.38
C ASP A 151 -23.02 44.59 1.93
N GLU A 152 -22.70 45.49 0.97
CA GLU A 152 -22.89 45.23 -0.44
C GLU A 152 -22.02 44.11 -0.98
N GLU A 153 -20.75 44.05 -0.58
CA GLU A 153 -19.83 42.96 -0.93
C GLU A 153 -20.31 41.63 -0.39
N LEU A 154 -20.78 41.59 0.86
CA LEU A 154 -21.32 40.36 1.46
C LEU A 154 -22.56 39.87 0.70
N LYS A 155 -23.48 40.77 0.33
CA LYS A 155 -24.66 40.41 -0.46
C LYS A 155 -24.31 39.91 -1.84
N ALA A 156 -23.35 40.55 -2.53
CA ALA A 156 -22.86 40.12 -3.82
C ALA A 156 -22.20 38.71 -3.74
N PHE A 157 -21.43 38.44 -2.68
CA PHE A 157 -20.86 37.12 -2.43
C PHE A 157 -21.93 36.05 -2.23
N VAL A 158 -22.94 36.32 -1.39
CA VAL A 158 -24.05 35.37 -1.13
C VAL A 158 -24.84 35.08 -2.41
N GLU A 159 -25.11 36.09 -3.23
CA GLU A 159 -25.80 35.90 -4.52
C GLU A 159 -24.96 35.08 -5.52
N ALA A 160 -23.64 35.31 -5.59
CA ALA A 160 -22.76 34.53 -6.43
C ALA A 160 -22.65 33.05 -5.97
N PHE A 161 -22.86 32.77 -4.69
CA PHE A 161 -22.83 31.41 -4.15
C PHE A 161 -24.13 30.62 -4.35
N LYS A 162 -25.24 31.32 -4.65
CA LYS A 162 -26.53 30.71 -4.96
C LYS A 162 -26.66 30.22 -6.41
N GLY A 163 -25.82 30.73 -7.30
CA GLY A 163 -25.82 30.39 -8.73
C GLY A 163 -25.07 29.16 -9.06
#